data_92ef35a3e631bfd32b505dd341dd9326
#
_entry.id   92ef35a3e631bfd32b505dd341dd9326
#
_cell.length_a   1.000
_cell.length_b   1.000
_cell.length_c   1.000
_cell.angle_alpha   90.00
_cell.angle_beta   90.00
_cell.angle_gamma   90.00
#
_symmetry.space_group_name_H-M   'P 1'
#
loop_
_entity.id
_entity.type
_entity.pdbx_description
1 polymer ?
#
loop_
_entity_poly.entity_id
_entity_poly.type
_entity_poly.pdbx_seq_one_letter_code
_entity_poly.pdbx_strand_id
1 'polypeptide(L)'
;MIIDPHVNAYQIVSEPYLTFSPETDNHVSIHPLKGLLEYGPYNQKLIENIFQSIRVATIGPTETQNIIEDLIVRLKSKHSPQERKEYLIDFPGFETIFKKNIILNKNVNIEITTEQEKNILNAEKPYMKLAEVFSKLIPKLYSSFSEFDILFIYLPQRWQQAFECKNDNEFDLHDYLKAICVGLGIPTQIIREDKSLQYNCQCSVMWHLGITIYSKVTGIPWKLANMPYDTAYIGMSYALKKQDVKNRFITCCSQVFDAEGSGLEFVAYETNDFKLGSNDNPYLTRYEIRKVMGRCLSIYQERNAGKPPKNIVVHK
;
A
#
# COMPACT_ATOMS: atom_id res chain seq x y z
N MET A 1 -3.94 -8.89 -33.60
CA MET A 1 -4.73 -9.26 -32.41
C MET A 1 -5.53 -10.50 -32.80
N ILE A 2 -5.25 -11.65 -32.20
CA ILE A 2 -5.98 -12.91 -32.49
C ILE A 2 -7.21 -12.86 -31.60
N ILE A 3 -8.39 -12.71 -32.20
CA ILE A 3 -9.68 -12.75 -31.52
C ILE A 3 -10.00 -14.24 -31.26
N ASP A 4 -10.11 -14.63 -29.99
CA ASP A 4 -10.56 -15.97 -29.63
C ASP A 4 -12.05 -16.11 -29.99
N PRO A 5 -12.45 -17.00 -30.92
CA PRO A 5 -13.83 -17.17 -31.35
C PRO A 5 -14.76 -17.73 -30.26
N HIS A 6 -14.21 -18.18 -29.13
CA HIS A 6 -14.97 -18.72 -28.00
C HIS A 6 -15.29 -17.66 -26.93
N VAL A 7 -14.78 -16.44 -27.07
CA VAL A 7 -15.11 -15.33 -26.16
C VAL A 7 -16.34 -14.60 -26.69
N ASN A 8 -17.37 -14.45 -25.85
CA ASN A 8 -18.54 -13.63 -26.15
C ASN A 8 -18.15 -12.20 -26.52
N ALA A 9 -19.03 -11.50 -27.25
CA ALA A 9 -18.78 -10.12 -27.66
C ALA A 9 -18.17 -9.28 -26.54
N TYR A 10 -17.04 -8.64 -26.80
CA TYR A 10 -16.33 -7.78 -25.85
C TYR A 10 -16.23 -6.36 -26.40
N GLN A 11 -16.20 -5.40 -25.50
CA GLN A 11 -15.98 -4.00 -25.83
C GLN A 11 -14.54 -3.61 -25.42
N ILE A 12 -13.80 -3.01 -26.34
CA ILE A 12 -12.52 -2.41 -26.01
C ILE A 12 -12.81 -1.08 -25.29
N VAL A 13 -12.36 -0.99 -24.05
CA VAL A 13 -12.43 0.23 -23.26
C VAL A 13 -11.10 0.96 -23.40
N SER A 14 -11.14 2.25 -23.74
CA SER A 14 -9.93 3.09 -23.79
C SER A 14 -9.34 3.26 -22.39
N GLU A 15 -8.03 3.31 -22.31
CA GLU A 15 -7.36 3.63 -21.04
C GLU A 15 -7.74 5.05 -20.57
N PRO A 16 -8.03 5.23 -19.28
CA PRO A 16 -8.36 6.54 -18.75
C PRO A 16 -7.13 7.45 -18.73
N TYR A 17 -7.35 8.74 -18.93
CA TYR A 17 -6.32 9.74 -18.69
C TYR A 17 -6.10 9.93 -17.18
N LEU A 18 -4.85 10.15 -16.81
CA LEU A 18 -4.42 10.55 -15.48
C LEU A 18 -4.10 12.04 -15.50
N THR A 19 -4.45 12.75 -14.43
CA THR A 19 -4.08 14.16 -14.24
C THR A 19 -2.97 14.29 -13.20
N PHE A 20 -2.05 15.21 -13.45
CA PHE A 20 -0.85 15.47 -12.65
C PHE A 20 -0.82 16.89 -12.08
N SER A 21 -1.93 17.61 -12.14
CA SER A 21 -2.04 18.95 -11.56
C SER A 21 -3.47 19.26 -11.15
N PRO A 22 -3.68 19.87 -9.97
CA PRO A 22 -4.98 20.41 -9.58
C PRO A 22 -5.28 21.77 -10.24
N GLU A 23 -4.29 22.41 -10.90
CA GLU A 23 -4.39 23.79 -11.39
C GLU A 23 -4.73 23.87 -12.88
N THR A 24 -4.52 22.78 -13.65
CA THR A 24 -4.73 22.76 -15.09
C THR A 24 -5.12 21.40 -15.60
N ASP A 25 -6.07 21.38 -16.53
CA ASP A 25 -6.52 20.15 -17.22
C ASP A 25 -5.57 19.69 -18.34
N ASN A 26 -4.50 20.46 -18.60
CA ASN A 26 -3.54 20.14 -19.67
C ASN A 26 -2.44 19.17 -19.22
N HIS A 27 -2.22 19.00 -17.92
CA HIS A 27 -1.22 18.06 -17.40
C HIS A 27 -1.80 16.64 -17.30
N VAL A 28 -2.03 16.02 -18.44
CA VAL A 28 -2.65 14.70 -18.54
C VAL A 28 -1.79 13.72 -19.33
N SER A 29 -1.81 12.46 -18.92
CA SER A 29 -1.14 11.37 -19.62
C SER A 29 -1.88 10.04 -19.37
N ILE A 30 -1.91 9.16 -20.37
CA ILE A 30 -2.37 7.77 -20.18
C ILE A 30 -1.29 6.97 -19.42
N HIS A 31 -0.01 7.31 -19.64
CA HIS A 31 1.09 6.56 -19.06
C HIS A 31 1.57 7.22 -17.75
N PRO A 32 1.38 6.56 -16.57
CA PRO A 32 1.65 7.19 -15.28
C PRO A 32 3.10 7.64 -15.09
N LEU A 33 4.07 6.83 -15.51
CA LEU A 33 5.48 7.17 -15.33
C LEU A 33 5.93 8.32 -16.24
N LYS A 34 5.43 8.38 -17.48
CA LYS A 34 5.71 9.51 -18.40
C LYS A 34 5.09 10.80 -17.86
N GLY A 35 3.84 10.73 -17.38
CA GLY A 35 3.18 11.88 -16.78
C GLY A 35 3.94 12.40 -15.54
N LEU A 36 4.45 11.52 -14.68
CA LEU A 36 5.29 11.92 -13.54
C LEU A 36 6.58 12.60 -13.98
N LEU A 37 7.23 12.14 -15.06
CA LEU A 37 8.46 12.77 -15.57
C LEU A 37 8.21 14.12 -16.18
N GLU A 38 7.11 14.29 -16.89
CA GLU A 38 6.79 15.50 -17.65
C GLU A 38 6.20 16.60 -16.74
N TYR A 39 5.29 16.23 -15.85
CA TYR A 39 4.51 17.19 -15.06
C TYR A 39 4.83 17.19 -13.57
N GLY A 40 5.48 16.12 -13.06
CA GLY A 40 5.66 15.87 -11.63
C GLY A 40 4.40 15.29 -10.98
N PRO A 41 4.43 15.07 -9.63
CA PRO A 41 3.28 14.57 -8.88
C PRO A 41 2.14 15.58 -8.78
N TYR A 42 0.89 15.09 -8.74
CA TYR A 42 -0.34 15.88 -8.70
C TYR A 42 -0.36 16.97 -7.62
N ASN A 43 0.07 16.67 -6.41
CA ASN A 43 0.06 17.65 -5.31
C ASN A 43 1.46 18.17 -4.94
N GLN A 44 2.40 18.18 -5.87
CA GLN A 44 3.79 18.61 -5.65
C GLN A 44 3.87 19.97 -4.96
N LYS A 45 3.22 21.00 -5.49
CA LYS A 45 3.27 22.37 -4.95
C LYS A 45 2.71 22.48 -3.54
N LEU A 46 1.67 21.69 -3.21
CA LEU A 46 1.10 21.67 -1.87
C LEU A 46 2.08 21.09 -0.85
N ILE A 47 2.78 20.02 -1.21
CA ILE A 47 3.73 19.33 -0.33
C ILE A 47 5.05 20.08 -0.24
N GLU A 48 5.48 20.79 -1.26
CA GLU A 48 6.75 21.56 -1.26
C GLU A 48 6.87 22.49 -0.05
N ASN A 49 5.77 23.07 0.39
CA ASN A 49 5.73 23.99 1.51
C ASN A 49 5.60 23.32 2.89
N ILE A 50 5.32 22.03 2.95
CA ILE A 50 5.08 21.30 4.21
C ILE A 50 6.38 20.74 4.79
N PHE A 51 7.21 20.12 3.95
CA PHE A 51 8.51 19.55 4.37
C PHE A 51 9.51 19.51 3.22
N GLN A 52 10.78 19.69 3.54
CA GLN A 52 11.87 19.73 2.53
C GLN A 52 12.39 18.34 2.20
N SER A 53 12.39 17.41 3.13
CA SER A 53 12.89 16.06 2.98
C SER A 53 12.03 15.04 3.71
N ILE A 54 11.98 13.83 3.17
CA ILE A 54 11.34 12.67 3.79
C ILE A 54 12.35 12.00 4.71
N ARG A 55 12.05 11.96 6.00
CA ARG A 55 12.92 11.39 7.05
C ARG A 55 12.52 9.93 7.28
N VAL A 56 13.49 9.05 7.12
CA VAL A 56 13.31 7.59 7.24
C VAL A 56 13.80 7.12 8.61
N ALA A 57 12.93 6.50 9.41
CA ALA A 57 13.31 5.69 10.56
C ALA A 57 13.52 4.24 10.14
N THR A 58 14.25 3.47 10.93
CA THR A 58 14.55 2.07 10.60
C THR A 58 14.31 1.11 11.75
N ILE A 59 13.93 -0.11 11.42
CA ILE A 59 13.89 -1.25 12.34
C ILE A 59 14.33 -2.53 11.62
N GLY A 60 15.22 -3.30 12.24
CA GLY A 60 15.72 -4.57 11.71
C GLY A 60 17.01 -5.01 12.42
N PRO A 61 17.75 -5.97 11.87
CA PRO A 61 19.03 -6.42 12.44
C PRO A 61 20.12 -5.33 12.38
N THR A 62 21.25 -5.59 13.01
CA THR A 62 22.36 -4.62 13.22
C THR A 62 22.80 -3.90 11.93
N GLU A 63 22.81 -4.58 10.79
CA GLU A 63 23.24 -4.01 9.50
C GLU A 63 22.19 -3.11 8.81
N THR A 64 20.99 -3.00 9.36
CA THR A 64 19.83 -2.34 8.71
C THR A 64 20.12 -0.91 8.27
N GLN A 65 20.79 -0.09 9.10
CA GLN A 65 21.07 1.30 8.75
C GLN A 65 21.92 1.40 7.49
N ASN A 66 22.99 0.60 7.39
CA ASN A 66 23.89 0.63 6.23
C ASN A 66 23.15 0.18 4.96
N ILE A 67 22.33 -0.87 5.06
CA ILE A 67 21.54 -1.37 3.92
C ILE A 67 20.51 -0.36 3.45
N ILE A 68 19.85 0.33 4.37
CA ILE A 68 18.87 1.37 4.02
C ILE A 68 19.56 2.62 3.49
N GLU A 69 20.73 2.98 4.00
CA GLU A 69 21.54 4.07 3.44
C GLU A 69 21.92 3.80 1.98
N ASP A 70 22.37 2.58 1.66
CA ASP A 70 22.65 2.14 0.30
C ASP A 70 21.40 2.13 -0.58
N LEU A 71 20.24 1.71 -0.05
CA LEU A 71 18.96 1.77 -0.77
C LEU A 71 18.57 3.23 -1.09
N ILE A 72 18.76 4.15 -0.16
CA ILE A 72 18.50 5.58 -0.37
C ILE A 72 19.42 6.14 -1.47
N VAL A 73 20.71 5.73 -1.51
CA VAL A 73 21.62 6.09 -2.60
C VAL A 73 21.11 5.57 -3.94
N ARG A 74 20.63 4.32 -4.00
CA ARG A 74 20.02 3.76 -5.23
C ARG A 74 18.76 4.53 -5.63
N LEU A 75 17.89 4.90 -4.69
CA LEU A 75 16.70 5.72 -4.95
C LEU A 75 17.03 7.09 -5.52
N LYS A 76 18.19 7.68 -5.18
CA LYS A 76 18.66 8.95 -5.73
C LYS A 76 19.31 8.80 -7.11
N SER A 77 19.70 7.60 -7.50
CA SER A 77 20.44 7.31 -8.72
C SER A 77 19.54 7.00 -9.91
N LYS A 78 20.10 7.17 -11.12
CA LYS A 78 19.43 6.77 -12.37
C LYS A 78 19.49 5.26 -12.56
N HIS A 79 18.35 4.66 -13.00
CA HIS A 79 18.25 3.25 -13.36
C HIS A 79 17.53 3.09 -14.68
N SER A 80 18.09 2.23 -15.57
CA SER A 80 17.45 1.89 -16.84
C SER A 80 16.76 0.54 -16.80
N PRO A 81 15.61 0.36 -17.51
CA PRO A 81 14.87 -0.87 -17.50
C PRO A 81 15.62 -2.02 -18.17
N GLN A 82 15.69 -3.16 -17.51
CA GLN A 82 16.26 -4.40 -18.03
C GLN A 82 15.18 -5.33 -18.60
N GLU A 83 13.94 -5.18 -18.12
CA GLU A 83 12.76 -5.92 -18.54
C GLU A 83 11.59 -4.96 -18.83
N ARG A 84 10.52 -5.45 -19.46
CA ARG A 84 9.27 -4.70 -19.70
C ARG A 84 9.50 -3.32 -20.36
N LYS A 85 10.45 -3.25 -21.27
CA LYS A 85 10.89 -1.99 -21.93
C LYS A 85 9.81 -1.30 -22.75
N GLU A 86 8.72 -1.99 -23.04
CA GLU A 86 7.58 -1.42 -23.76
C GLU A 86 6.84 -0.36 -22.94
N TYR A 87 6.81 -0.53 -21.62
CA TYR A 87 6.13 0.42 -20.74
C TYR A 87 6.98 0.94 -19.57
N LEU A 88 7.99 0.21 -19.14
CA LEU A 88 8.91 0.67 -18.10
C LEU A 88 9.95 1.61 -18.71
N ILE A 89 10.03 2.82 -18.21
CA ILE A 89 10.95 3.87 -18.67
C ILE A 89 12.07 4.09 -17.66
N ASP A 90 13.12 4.80 -18.04
CA ASP A 90 14.22 5.16 -17.14
C ASP A 90 13.70 5.82 -15.86
N PHE A 91 14.22 5.40 -14.72
CA PHE A 91 14.04 6.07 -13.44
C PHE A 91 15.18 7.09 -13.26
N PRO A 92 14.94 8.39 -13.27
CA PRO A 92 15.99 9.40 -13.21
C PRO A 92 16.50 9.72 -11.80
N GLY A 93 15.92 9.09 -10.79
CA GLY A 93 16.15 9.34 -9.37
C GLY A 93 14.95 9.98 -8.67
N PHE A 94 14.77 9.66 -7.39
CA PHE A 94 13.64 10.06 -6.56
C PHE A 94 13.45 11.59 -6.53
N GLU A 95 14.52 12.32 -6.25
CA GLU A 95 14.48 13.78 -6.13
C GLU A 95 14.14 14.47 -7.46
N THR A 96 14.56 13.89 -8.58
CA THR A 96 14.22 14.41 -9.91
C THR A 96 12.73 14.36 -10.19
N ILE A 97 12.05 13.26 -9.75
CA ILE A 97 10.62 13.04 -10.00
C ILE A 97 9.76 13.78 -8.98
N PHE A 98 10.05 13.55 -7.69
CA PHE A 98 9.17 13.96 -6.60
C PHE A 98 9.54 15.31 -5.98
N LYS A 99 10.64 15.94 -6.43
CA LYS A 99 11.16 17.22 -5.92
C LYS A 99 11.33 17.24 -4.39
N LYS A 100 11.62 16.08 -3.82
CA LYS A 100 11.85 15.87 -2.39
C LYS A 100 13.11 15.06 -2.17
N ASN A 101 13.90 15.47 -1.22
CA ASN A 101 15.01 14.64 -0.77
C ASN A 101 14.51 13.53 0.16
N ILE A 102 15.20 12.41 0.20
CA ILE A 102 14.96 11.31 1.14
C ILE A 102 16.23 11.12 1.97
N ILE A 103 16.10 11.11 3.29
CA ILE A 103 17.23 11.04 4.22
C ILE A 103 16.98 10.01 5.32
N LEU A 104 18.02 9.29 5.71
CA LEU A 104 18.00 8.41 6.87
C LEU A 104 18.14 9.23 8.15
N ASN A 105 17.19 9.11 9.07
CA ASN A 105 17.36 9.62 10.43
C ASN A 105 18.07 8.57 11.30
N LYS A 106 19.39 8.68 11.42
CA LYS A 106 20.22 7.71 12.16
C LYS A 106 19.90 7.64 13.65
N ASN A 107 19.25 8.67 14.20
CA ASN A 107 18.86 8.71 15.62
C ASN A 107 17.60 7.90 15.92
N VAL A 108 16.76 7.67 14.91
CA VAL A 108 15.52 6.88 15.04
C VAL A 108 15.72 5.52 14.39
N ASN A 109 16.41 4.65 15.12
CA ASN A 109 16.70 3.29 14.70
C ASN A 109 16.42 2.33 15.84
N ILE A 110 15.72 1.24 15.54
CA ILE A 110 15.53 0.13 16.46
C ILE A 110 16.26 -1.10 15.91
N GLU A 111 17.27 -1.51 16.64
CA GLU A 111 18.08 -2.67 16.28
C GLU A 111 17.56 -3.93 16.96
N ILE A 112 17.42 -5.02 16.17
CA ILE A 112 17.27 -6.38 16.66
C ILE A 112 18.67 -6.98 16.76
N THR A 113 19.14 -7.15 17.99
CA THR A 113 20.51 -7.60 18.26
C THR A 113 20.74 -9.04 17.76
N THR A 114 22.02 -9.40 17.54
CA THR A 114 22.40 -10.76 17.13
C THR A 114 21.89 -11.85 18.09
N GLU A 115 21.82 -11.53 19.38
CA GLU A 115 21.28 -12.45 20.38
C GLU A 115 19.77 -12.63 20.23
N GLN A 116 19.03 -11.55 20.05
CA GLN A 116 17.59 -11.59 19.76
C GLN A 116 17.31 -12.35 18.47
N GLU A 117 18.11 -12.12 17.43
CA GLU A 117 18.00 -12.81 16.15
C GLU A 117 18.17 -14.35 16.34
N LYS A 118 19.21 -14.78 17.06
CA LYS A 118 19.40 -16.20 17.38
C LYS A 118 18.22 -16.79 18.15
N ASN A 119 17.68 -16.05 19.12
CA ASN A 119 16.52 -16.49 19.88
C ASN A 119 15.25 -16.60 19.03
N ILE A 120 15.08 -15.74 18.02
CA ILE A 120 13.96 -15.80 17.06
C ILE A 120 14.10 -17.05 16.18
N LEU A 121 15.27 -17.23 15.55
CA LEU A 121 15.47 -18.29 14.57
C LEU A 121 15.50 -19.69 15.18
N ASN A 122 15.89 -19.82 16.46
CA ASN A 122 15.90 -21.09 17.19
C ASN A 122 14.60 -21.39 17.93
N ALA A 123 13.60 -20.51 17.88
CA ALA A 123 12.31 -20.75 18.50
C ALA A 123 11.54 -21.88 17.79
N GLU A 124 10.70 -22.61 18.49
CA GLU A 124 9.82 -23.63 17.91
C GLU A 124 8.91 -23.07 16.81
N LYS A 125 8.44 -21.82 17.00
CA LYS A 125 7.64 -21.06 16.02
C LYS A 125 8.32 -19.72 15.73
N PRO A 126 9.32 -19.66 14.84
CA PRO A 126 10.09 -18.44 14.57
C PRO A 126 9.23 -17.25 14.13
N TYR A 127 8.18 -17.51 13.33
CA TYR A 127 7.23 -16.48 12.86
C TYR A 127 6.47 -15.80 14.01
N MET A 128 6.02 -16.58 15.02
CA MET A 128 5.36 -15.98 16.20
C MET A 128 6.34 -15.19 17.04
N LYS A 129 7.57 -15.71 17.20
CA LYS A 129 8.61 -15.05 18.00
C LYS A 129 9.03 -13.72 17.35
N LEU A 130 9.18 -13.68 16.05
CA LEU A 130 9.49 -12.47 15.30
C LEU A 130 8.34 -11.45 15.39
N ALA A 131 7.09 -11.90 15.23
CA ALA A 131 5.92 -11.07 15.41
C ALA A 131 5.84 -10.45 16.83
N GLU A 132 6.11 -11.25 17.86
CA GLU A 132 6.18 -10.79 19.26
C GLU A 132 7.26 -9.71 19.45
N VAL A 133 8.44 -9.90 18.85
CA VAL A 133 9.52 -8.90 18.93
C VAL A 133 9.10 -7.58 18.29
N PHE A 134 8.56 -7.61 17.08
CA PHE A 134 8.09 -6.39 16.40
C PHE A 134 6.95 -5.71 17.15
N SER A 135 5.99 -6.48 17.71
CA SER A 135 4.87 -5.92 18.47
C SER A 135 5.32 -5.15 19.72
N LYS A 136 6.47 -5.51 20.30
CA LYS A 136 7.08 -4.82 21.44
C LYS A 136 7.96 -3.64 21.04
N LEU A 137 8.57 -3.70 19.86
CA LEU A 137 9.53 -2.70 19.40
C LEU A 137 8.88 -1.53 18.65
N ILE A 138 7.93 -1.79 17.75
CA ILE A 138 7.30 -0.75 16.93
C ILE A 138 6.62 0.32 17.79
N PRO A 139 5.86 0.01 18.86
CA PRO A 139 5.26 1.04 19.70
C PRO A 139 6.23 2.01 20.38
N LYS A 140 7.50 1.60 20.56
CA LYS A 140 8.53 2.49 21.13
C LYS A 140 8.86 3.69 20.24
N LEU A 141 8.58 3.57 18.92
CA LEU A 141 8.78 4.69 17.98
C LEU A 141 7.76 5.81 18.18
N TYR A 142 6.69 5.58 18.93
CA TYR A 142 5.67 6.59 19.17
C TYR A 142 6.22 7.86 19.84
N SER A 143 7.21 7.73 20.72
CA SER A 143 7.88 8.88 21.35
C SER A 143 8.69 9.73 20.39
N SER A 144 9.14 9.17 19.28
CA SER A 144 9.92 9.84 18.22
C SER A 144 9.09 10.12 16.95
N PHE A 145 7.77 10.07 17.02
CA PHE A 145 6.90 10.21 15.86
C PHE A 145 7.10 11.52 15.09
N SER A 146 7.47 12.60 15.76
CA SER A 146 7.80 13.89 15.13
C SER A 146 9.14 13.93 14.41
N GLU A 147 9.98 12.92 14.58
CA GLU A 147 11.36 12.89 14.07
C GLU A 147 11.50 12.14 12.75
N PHE A 148 10.47 11.43 12.30
CA PHE A 148 10.46 10.69 11.03
C PHE A 148 9.09 10.78 10.33
N ASP A 149 9.09 10.53 9.03
CA ASP A 149 7.90 10.58 8.20
C ASP A 149 7.48 9.19 7.70
N ILE A 150 8.41 8.24 7.67
CA ILE A 150 8.17 6.85 7.25
C ILE A 150 9.13 5.89 7.98
N LEU A 151 8.60 4.74 8.38
CA LEU A 151 9.38 3.64 8.96
C LEU A 151 9.74 2.61 7.88
N PHE A 152 11.03 2.32 7.72
CA PHE A 152 11.51 1.19 6.93
C PHE A 152 11.78 0.00 7.82
N ILE A 153 11.07 -1.11 7.56
CA ILE A 153 11.29 -2.40 8.22
C ILE A 153 12.10 -3.29 7.28
N TYR A 154 13.35 -3.53 7.62
CA TYR A 154 14.20 -4.42 6.83
C TYR A 154 14.05 -5.87 7.29
N LEU A 155 13.77 -6.78 6.34
CA LEU A 155 13.62 -8.20 6.54
C LEU A 155 14.69 -8.94 5.70
N PRO A 156 15.78 -9.43 6.32
CA PRO A 156 16.83 -10.16 5.63
C PRO A 156 16.35 -11.54 5.18
N GLN A 157 16.92 -12.07 4.10
CA GLN A 157 16.53 -13.37 3.56
C GLN A 157 16.74 -14.51 4.54
N ARG A 158 17.73 -14.42 5.43
CA ARG A 158 17.99 -15.42 6.48
C ARG A 158 16.85 -15.60 7.49
N TRP A 159 15.88 -14.65 7.52
CA TRP A 159 14.66 -14.77 8.33
C TRP A 159 13.49 -15.40 7.59
N GLN A 160 13.69 -15.93 6.38
CA GLN A 160 12.59 -16.40 5.51
C GLN A 160 11.65 -17.39 6.20
N GLN A 161 12.18 -18.28 7.05
CA GLN A 161 11.37 -19.25 7.83
C GLN A 161 10.41 -18.58 8.84
N ALA A 162 10.63 -17.29 9.15
CA ALA A 162 9.79 -16.51 10.04
C ALA A 162 8.80 -15.58 9.31
N PHE A 163 8.72 -15.61 7.97
CA PHE A 163 7.84 -14.73 7.23
C PHE A 163 6.43 -15.26 7.11
N GLU A 164 6.26 -16.57 6.94
CA GLU A 164 4.98 -17.19 6.65
C GLU A 164 4.83 -18.51 7.40
N CYS A 165 3.61 -18.85 7.81
CA CYS A 165 3.27 -20.19 8.27
C CYS A 165 1.95 -20.64 7.64
N LYS A 166 2.04 -21.62 6.73
CA LYS A 166 0.87 -22.18 6.04
C LYS A 166 0.01 -23.09 6.91
N ASN A 167 0.59 -23.66 7.96
CA ASN A 167 -0.07 -24.64 8.82
C ASN A 167 -0.78 -24.03 10.03
N ASP A 168 -0.53 -22.75 10.33
CA ASP A 168 -1.05 -22.08 11.51
C ASP A 168 -1.91 -20.88 11.10
N ASN A 169 -3.13 -21.17 10.59
CA ASN A 169 -4.11 -20.16 10.13
C ASN A 169 -3.56 -19.15 9.12
N GLU A 170 -2.67 -19.54 8.25
CA GLU A 170 -2.11 -18.70 7.19
C GLU A 170 -1.47 -17.40 7.71
N PHE A 171 -0.65 -17.51 8.76
CA PHE A 171 0.06 -16.35 9.27
C PHE A 171 1.01 -15.74 8.21
N ASP A 172 0.88 -14.43 7.99
CA ASP A 172 1.76 -13.64 7.14
C ASP A 172 2.34 -12.47 7.96
N LEU A 173 3.66 -12.43 8.09
CA LEU A 173 4.37 -11.38 8.83
C LEU A 173 4.17 -10.00 8.22
N HIS A 174 4.11 -9.89 6.89
CA HIS A 174 3.92 -8.62 6.20
C HIS A 174 2.58 -7.98 6.58
N ASP A 175 1.50 -8.77 6.58
CA ASP A 175 0.18 -8.27 6.95
C ASP A 175 0.10 -7.94 8.44
N TYR A 176 0.73 -8.77 9.28
CA TYR A 176 0.82 -8.53 10.71
C TYR A 176 1.52 -7.19 11.03
N LEU A 177 2.68 -6.94 10.42
CA LEU A 177 3.44 -5.68 10.60
C LEU A 177 2.66 -4.48 10.13
N LYS A 178 1.98 -4.58 8.98
CA LYS A 178 1.09 -3.53 8.49
C LYS A 178 -0.04 -3.22 9.46
N ALA A 179 -0.68 -4.25 10.01
CA ALA A 179 -1.76 -4.07 10.97
C ALA A 179 -1.31 -3.29 12.22
N ILE A 180 -0.13 -3.63 12.78
CA ILE A 180 0.44 -2.88 13.91
C ILE A 180 0.71 -1.43 13.54
N CYS A 181 1.40 -1.19 12.42
CA CYS A 181 1.80 0.16 12.02
C CYS A 181 0.60 1.04 11.68
N VAL A 182 -0.42 0.49 11.00
CA VAL A 182 -1.67 1.21 10.72
C VAL A 182 -2.40 1.57 12.00
N GLY A 183 -2.48 0.64 12.96
CA GLY A 183 -3.09 0.90 14.28
C GLY A 183 -2.41 2.03 15.07
N LEU A 184 -1.14 2.29 14.81
CA LEU A 184 -0.35 3.37 15.41
C LEU A 184 -0.26 4.64 14.53
N GLY A 185 -0.83 4.63 13.34
CA GLY A 185 -0.73 5.73 12.37
C GLY A 185 0.67 5.92 11.79
N ILE A 186 1.54 4.89 11.83
CA ILE A 186 2.92 4.95 11.34
C ILE A 186 2.96 4.55 9.85
N PRO A 187 3.28 5.47 8.92
CA PRO A 187 3.56 5.13 7.54
C PRO A 187 4.74 4.16 7.45
N THR A 188 4.58 3.03 6.79
CA THR A 188 5.58 1.95 6.85
C THR A 188 5.87 1.36 5.49
N GLN A 189 7.15 1.13 5.19
CA GLN A 189 7.63 0.39 4.04
C GLN A 189 8.44 -0.83 4.48
N ILE A 190 7.97 -2.00 4.12
CA ILE A 190 8.70 -3.25 4.35
C ILE A 190 9.66 -3.46 3.18
N ILE A 191 10.95 -3.63 3.51
CA ILE A 191 12.04 -3.88 2.57
C ILE A 191 12.51 -5.32 2.77
N ARG A 192 12.10 -6.20 1.88
CA ARG A 192 12.60 -7.57 1.85
C ARG A 192 13.85 -7.65 1.00
N GLU A 193 14.89 -8.29 1.52
CA GLU A 193 16.16 -8.44 0.82
C GLU A 193 16.00 -9.13 -0.55
N ASP A 194 15.29 -10.27 -0.58
CA ASP A 194 15.06 -11.09 -1.78
C ASP A 194 14.26 -10.35 -2.87
N LYS A 195 13.24 -9.58 -2.48
CA LYS A 195 12.30 -8.96 -3.42
C LYS A 195 12.68 -7.54 -3.81
N SER A 196 13.35 -6.79 -2.93
CA SER A 196 13.63 -5.37 -3.15
C SER A 196 15.09 -5.13 -3.54
N LEU A 197 16.04 -5.75 -2.81
CA LEU A 197 17.45 -5.43 -2.98
C LEU A 197 18.15 -6.32 -4.01
N GLN A 198 17.72 -7.58 -4.15
CA GLN A 198 18.31 -8.57 -5.04
C GLN A 198 17.53 -8.76 -6.34
N TYR A 199 16.42 -8.05 -6.54
CA TYR A 199 15.65 -8.16 -7.78
C TYR A 199 16.46 -7.61 -8.97
N ASN A 200 16.50 -8.34 -10.08
CA ASN A 200 17.36 -8.03 -11.24
C ASN A 200 17.07 -6.65 -11.85
N CYS A 201 15.79 -6.31 -12.04
CA CYS A 201 15.43 -5.02 -12.63
C CYS A 201 15.28 -3.95 -11.56
N GLN A 202 16.38 -3.34 -11.14
CA GLN A 202 16.37 -2.27 -10.12
C GLN A 202 15.55 -1.06 -10.57
N CYS A 203 15.46 -0.77 -11.87
CA CYS A 203 14.59 0.28 -12.37
C CYS A 203 13.12 0.09 -11.96
N SER A 204 12.60 -1.14 -12.08
CA SER A 204 11.24 -1.47 -11.65
C SER A 204 11.05 -1.28 -10.13
N VAL A 205 12.04 -1.72 -9.35
CA VAL A 205 12.03 -1.58 -7.89
C VAL A 205 12.04 -0.11 -7.47
N MET A 206 12.90 0.71 -8.08
CA MET A 206 13.02 2.13 -7.73
C MET A 206 11.78 2.93 -8.11
N TRP A 207 11.14 2.66 -9.25
CA TRP A 207 9.85 3.24 -9.59
C TRP A 207 8.77 2.87 -8.58
N HIS A 208 8.65 1.59 -8.26
CA HIS A 208 7.65 1.11 -7.30
C HIS A 208 7.86 1.70 -5.90
N LEU A 209 9.09 1.64 -5.39
CA LEU A 209 9.41 2.21 -4.08
C LEU A 209 9.23 3.72 -4.06
N GLY A 210 9.69 4.43 -5.08
CA GLY A 210 9.58 5.88 -5.16
C GLY A 210 8.12 6.36 -5.08
N ILE A 211 7.25 5.79 -5.93
CA ILE A 211 5.81 6.09 -5.91
C ILE A 211 5.19 5.73 -4.56
N THR A 212 5.52 4.55 -4.03
CA THR A 212 4.95 4.07 -2.76
C THR A 212 5.39 4.93 -1.57
N ILE A 213 6.67 5.30 -1.48
CA ILE A 213 7.19 6.18 -0.42
C ILE A 213 6.48 7.53 -0.50
N TYR A 214 6.44 8.15 -1.69
CA TYR A 214 5.78 9.44 -1.89
C TYR A 214 4.32 9.40 -1.46
N SER A 215 3.57 8.37 -1.88
CA SER A 215 2.15 8.21 -1.53
C SER A 215 1.92 8.01 -0.02
N LYS A 216 2.81 7.31 0.67
CA LYS A 216 2.69 7.04 2.11
C LYS A 216 2.95 8.26 2.99
N VAL A 217 3.74 9.21 2.52
CA VAL A 217 4.03 10.46 3.23
C VAL A 217 3.14 11.62 2.77
N THR A 218 1.87 11.33 2.44
CA THR A 218 0.84 12.29 2.00
C THR A 218 0.93 12.78 0.55
N GLY A 219 1.82 12.19 -0.25
CA GLY A 219 1.92 12.50 -1.67
C GLY A 219 0.77 11.90 -2.49
N ILE A 220 0.33 12.62 -3.50
CA ILE A 220 -0.60 12.13 -4.52
C ILE A 220 0.15 12.15 -5.86
N PRO A 221 0.56 11.00 -6.39
CA PRO A 221 1.33 10.96 -7.62
C PRO A 221 0.50 11.39 -8.84
N TRP A 222 -0.74 10.96 -8.94
CA TRP A 222 -1.72 11.33 -9.98
C TRP A 222 -3.14 11.03 -9.50
N LYS A 223 -4.12 11.54 -10.24
CA LYS A 223 -5.54 11.19 -10.10
C LYS A 223 -6.13 10.78 -11.45
N LEU A 224 -7.34 10.24 -11.45
CA LEU A 224 -8.09 10.01 -12.68
C LEU A 224 -8.60 11.35 -13.23
N ALA A 225 -8.40 11.58 -14.52
CA ALA A 225 -8.90 12.78 -15.20
C ALA A 225 -10.37 12.60 -15.65
N ASN A 226 -11.11 13.70 -15.71
CA ASN A 226 -12.45 13.76 -16.29
C ASN A 226 -13.48 12.78 -15.69
N MET A 227 -13.35 12.47 -14.39
CA MET A 227 -14.32 11.62 -13.69
C MET A 227 -15.53 12.45 -13.22
N PRO A 228 -16.75 11.87 -13.23
CA PRO A 228 -17.94 12.56 -12.73
C PRO A 228 -17.82 12.77 -11.20
N TYR A 229 -17.73 14.03 -10.79
CA TYR A 229 -17.46 14.42 -9.38
C TYR A 229 -18.50 13.99 -8.34
N ASP A 230 -19.70 13.60 -8.79
CA ASP A 230 -20.80 13.19 -7.93
C ASP A 230 -21.05 11.68 -7.92
N THR A 231 -19.98 10.91 -8.15
CA THR A 231 -20.02 9.44 -8.12
C THR A 231 -19.22 8.89 -6.95
N ALA A 232 -19.82 8.01 -6.17
CA ALA A 232 -19.14 7.21 -5.15
C ALA A 232 -18.78 5.83 -5.72
N TYR A 233 -17.53 5.42 -5.60
CA TYR A 233 -17.05 4.09 -5.96
C TYR A 233 -16.84 3.27 -4.69
N ILE A 234 -17.51 2.13 -4.58
CA ILE A 234 -17.49 1.28 -3.38
C ILE A 234 -16.96 -0.09 -3.76
N GLY A 235 -15.74 -0.41 -3.30
CA GLY A 235 -15.18 -1.75 -3.40
C GLY A 235 -15.63 -2.59 -2.21
N MET A 236 -16.16 -3.81 -2.45
CA MET A 236 -16.50 -4.76 -1.39
C MET A 236 -15.78 -6.08 -1.59
N SER A 237 -15.19 -6.59 -0.53
CA SER A 237 -14.50 -7.87 -0.50
C SER A 237 -14.89 -8.67 0.73
N TYR A 238 -14.88 -9.99 0.63
CA TYR A 238 -15.21 -10.90 1.72
C TYR A 238 -14.13 -11.95 1.90
N ALA A 239 -13.87 -12.31 3.15
CA ALA A 239 -13.07 -13.47 3.50
C ALA A 239 -13.86 -14.38 4.46
N LEU A 240 -14.01 -15.66 4.09
CA LEU A 240 -14.63 -16.65 4.96
C LEU A 240 -13.60 -17.24 5.91
N LYS A 241 -13.76 -17.00 7.21
CA LYS A 241 -12.93 -17.63 8.24
C LYS A 241 -13.63 -18.89 8.76
N LYS A 242 -12.99 -20.03 8.56
CA LYS A 242 -13.43 -21.33 9.05
C LYS A 242 -12.74 -21.59 10.39
N GLN A 243 -13.37 -21.27 11.51
CA GLN A 243 -12.80 -21.59 12.82
C GLN A 243 -13.17 -23.00 13.30
N ASP A 244 -14.45 -23.41 13.09
CA ASP A 244 -14.99 -24.75 13.36
C ASP A 244 -16.27 -24.97 12.56
N VAL A 245 -16.76 -26.21 12.49
CA VAL A 245 -17.99 -26.53 11.72
C VAL A 245 -19.22 -25.71 12.15
N LYS A 246 -19.21 -25.16 13.39
CA LYS A 246 -20.34 -24.40 13.96
C LYS A 246 -20.14 -22.88 13.99
N ASN A 247 -18.89 -22.37 13.92
CA ASN A 247 -18.60 -20.93 14.04
C ASN A 247 -17.94 -20.42 12.77
N ARG A 248 -18.73 -20.26 11.71
CA ARG A 248 -18.29 -19.60 10.48
C ARG A 248 -18.68 -18.14 10.54
N PHE A 249 -17.74 -17.25 10.22
CA PHE A 249 -18.04 -15.84 10.01
C PHE A 249 -17.29 -15.33 8.80
N ILE A 250 -17.75 -14.24 8.25
CA ILE A 250 -17.04 -13.55 7.18
C ILE A 250 -16.53 -12.21 7.69
N THR A 251 -15.33 -11.86 7.26
CA THR A 251 -14.86 -10.49 7.33
C THR A 251 -15.29 -9.80 6.06
N CYS A 252 -16.09 -8.75 6.19
CA CYS A 252 -16.44 -7.87 5.08
C CYS A 252 -15.54 -6.65 5.12
N CYS A 253 -14.90 -6.36 4.02
CA CYS A 253 -14.11 -5.16 3.82
C CYS A 253 -14.80 -4.29 2.77
N SER A 254 -15.02 -3.02 3.08
CA SER A 254 -15.48 -2.05 2.12
C SER A 254 -14.56 -0.84 2.09
N GLN A 255 -14.32 -0.31 0.90
CA GLN A 255 -13.55 0.90 0.71
C GLN A 255 -14.32 1.85 -0.18
N VAL A 256 -14.41 3.10 0.25
CA VAL A 256 -15.09 4.16 -0.48
C VAL A 256 -14.04 5.04 -1.14
N PHE A 257 -14.23 5.31 -2.42
CA PHE A 257 -13.40 6.23 -3.20
C PHE A 257 -14.25 7.38 -3.71
N ASP A 258 -13.66 8.55 -3.83
CA ASP A 258 -14.23 9.65 -4.61
C ASP A 258 -14.10 9.39 -6.13
N ALA A 259 -14.63 10.31 -6.92
CA ALA A 259 -14.59 10.20 -8.37
C ALA A 259 -13.16 10.27 -8.95
N GLU A 260 -12.22 10.91 -8.25
CA GLU A 260 -10.83 11.06 -8.67
C GLU A 260 -9.96 9.86 -8.29
N GLY A 261 -10.54 8.86 -7.59
CA GLY A 261 -9.84 7.66 -7.14
C GLY A 261 -9.13 7.81 -5.80
N SER A 262 -9.39 8.89 -5.04
CA SER A 262 -8.87 9.02 -3.68
C SER A 262 -9.65 8.11 -2.74
N GLY A 263 -8.97 7.24 -1.99
CA GLY A 263 -9.59 6.43 -0.95
C GLY A 263 -10.04 7.31 0.22
N LEU A 264 -11.32 7.29 0.53
CA LEU A 264 -11.88 8.08 1.61
C LEU A 264 -11.74 7.37 2.95
N GLU A 265 -12.19 6.13 3.02
CA GLU A 265 -12.10 5.31 4.22
C GLU A 265 -12.19 3.83 3.88
N PHE A 266 -11.54 3.01 4.69
CA PHE A 266 -11.63 1.56 4.65
C PHE A 266 -12.38 1.08 5.89
N VAL A 267 -13.40 0.26 5.71
CA VAL A 267 -14.20 -0.32 6.79
C VAL A 267 -14.08 -1.83 6.74
N ALA A 268 -13.66 -2.43 7.84
CA ALA A 268 -13.66 -3.88 8.01
C ALA A 268 -14.49 -4.27 9.22
N TYR A 269 -15.32 -5.30 9.10
CA TYR A 269 -16.08 -5.85 10.21
C TYR A 269 -16.40 -7.34 9.98
N GLU A 270 -16.69 -8.02 11.05
CA GLU A 270 -17.09 -9.43 11.04
C GLU A 270 -18.60 -9.58 11.16
N THR A 271 -19.18 -10.51 10.42
CA THR A 271 -20.60 -10.84 10.53
C THR A 271 -20.85 -12.34 10.35
N ASN A 272 -21.85 -12.83 11.09
CA ASN A 272 -22.40 -14.19 10.95
C ASN A 272 -23.66 -14.20 10.07
N ASP A 273 -24.16 -13.05 9.64
CA ASP A 273 -25.39 -12.90 8.84
C ASP A 273 -25.05 -12.93 7.34
N PHE A 274 -24.78 -14.13 6.83
CA PHE A 274 -24.46 -14.40 5.45
C PHE A 274 -25.06 -15.72 4.97
N LYS A 275 -25.13 -15.92 3.65
CA LYS A 275 -25.50 -17.17 3.00
C LYS A 275 -24.33 -17.70 2.21
N LEU A 276 -24.13 -19.00 2.20
CA LEU A 276 -23.19 -19.65 1.31
C LEU A 276 -23.87 -20.00 -0.01
N GLY A 277 -23.27 -19.60 -1.10
CA GLY A 277 -23.64 -20.01 -2.44
C GLY A 277 -22.85 -21.24 -2.90
N SER A 278 -22.82 -21.49 -4.20
CA SER A 278 -22.01 -22.55 -4.79
C SER A 278 -20.51 -22.33 -4.49
N ASN A 279 -19.78 -23.42 -4.27
CA ASN A 279 -18.35 -23.43 -3.95
C ASN A 279 -17.98 -22.66 -2.65
N ASP A 280 -18.85 -22.70 -1.64
CA ASP A 280 -18.67 -22.00 -0.38
C ASP A 280 -18.46 -20.47 -0.51
N ASN A 281 -18.89 -19.86 -1.60
CA ASN A 281 -18.84 -18.40 -1.76
C ASN A 281 -19.82 -17.72 -0.79
N PRO A 282 -19.33 -16.81 0.09
CA PRO A 282 -20.20 -16.10 1.00
C PRO A 282 -20.94 -14.95 0.31
N TYR A 283 -22.19 -14.78 0.68
CA TYR A 283 -23.04 -13.65 0.27
C TYR A 283 -23.66 -13.01 1.49
N LEU A 284 -23.47 -11.71 1.63
CA LEU A 284 -24.12 -10.94 2.70
C LEU A 284 -25.65 -10.98 2.53
N THR A 285 -26.36 -11.00 3.66
CA THR A 285 -27.81 -10.80 3.64
C THR A 285 -28.18 -9.39 3.20
N ARG A 286 -29.41 -9.19 2.78
CA ARG A 286 -29.93 -7.86 2.40
C ARG A 286 -29.76 -6.84 3.54
N TYR A 287 -29.88 -7.29 4.78
CA TYR A 287 -29.70 -6.43 5.97
C TYR A 287 -28.25 -5.95 6.08
N GLU A 288 -27.29 -6.86 6.01
CA GLU A 288 -25.87 -6.53 6.07
C GLU A 288 -25.40 -5.64 4.91
N ILE A 289 -25.87 -5.91 3.68
CA ILE A 289 -25.57 -5.04 2.54
C ILE A 289 -26.09 -3.62 2.80
N ARG A 290 -27.30 -3.46 3.35
CA ARG A 290 -27.82 -2.13 3.69
C ARG A 290 -26.96 -1.41 4.74
N LYS A 291 -26.47 -2.11 5.75
CA LYS A 291 -25.55 -1.56 6.76
C LYS A 291 -24.25 -1.06 6.12
N VAL A 292 -23.61 -1.91 5.32
CA VAL A 292 -22.37 -1.54 4.59
C VAL A 292 -22.58 -0.32 3.72
N MET A 293 -23.62 -0.36 2.88
CA MET A 293 -23.93 0.74 1.96
C MET A 293 -24.27 2.03 2.71
N GLY A 294 -25.05 1.94 3.80
CA GLY A 294 -25.37 3.10 4.65
C GLY A 294 -24.10 3.73 5.23
N ARG A 295 -23.17 2.91 5.75
CA ARG A 295 -21.89 3.40 6.26
C ARG A 295 -21.03 4.04 5.16
N CYS A 296 -20.92 3.39 4.00
CA CYS A 296 -20.17 3.93 2.86
C CYS A 296 -20.73 5.28 2.39
N LEU A 297 -22.05 5.42 2.34
CA LEU A 297 -22.70 6.68 1.96
C LEU A 297 -22.49 7.77 3.01
N SER A 298 -22.53 7.44 4.30
CA SER A 298 -22.21 8.42 5.37
C SER A 298 -20.79 8.93 5.23
N ILE A 299 -19.80 8.05 5.01
CA ILE A 299 -18.42 8.42 4.79
C ILE A 299 -18.26 9.35 3.58
N TYR A 300 -18.93 9.01 2.48
CA TYR A 300 -18.91 9.87 1.28
C TYR A 300 -19.47 11.26 1.59
N GLN A 301 -20.63 11.35 2.27
CA GLN A 301 -21.26 12.61 2.63
C GLN A 301 -20.39 13.44 3.57
N GLU A 302 -19.79 12.85 4.59
CA GLU A 302 -18.88 13.54 5.53
C GLU A 302 -17.71 14.22 4.78
N ARG A 303 -17.18 13.55 3.74
CA ARG A 303 -16.07 14.08 2.92
C ARG A 303 -16.51 15.04 1.82
N ASN A 304 -17.80 15.07 1.50
CA ASN A 304 -18.37 15.90 0.43
C ASN A 304 -19.36 16.97 0.96
N ALA A 305 -19.03 17.57 2.10
CA ALA A 305 -19.82 18.64 2.73
C ALA A 305 -21.31 18.29 2.93
N GLY A 306 -21.59 17.03 3.32
CA GLY A 306 -22.94 16.51 3.55
C GLY A 306 -23.73 16.15 2.30
N LYS A 307 -23.17 16.32 1.10
CA LYS A 307 -23.86 16.02 -0.16
C LYS A 307 -23.82 14.54 -0.51
N PRO A 308 -24.96 13.90 -0.82
CA PRO A 308 -24.96 12.52 -1.28
C PRO A 308 -24.42 12.41 -2.71
N PRO A 309 -23.87 11.26 -3.12
CA PRO A 309 -23.51 11.04 -4.52
C PRO A 309 -24.76 10.91 -5.37
N LYS A 310 -24.72 11.35 -6.64
CA LYS A 310 -25.79 11.10 -7.62
C LYS A 310 -25.71 9.68 -8.18
N ASN A 311 -24.47 9.17 -8.31
CA ASN A 311 -24.23 7.83 -8.84
C ASN A 311 -23.42 7.01 -7.82
N ILE A 312 -23.70 5.71 -7.79
CA ILE A 312 -22.96 4.75 -6.96
C ILE A 312 -22.52 3.61 -7.86
N VAL A 313 -21.22 3.35 -7.88
CA VAL A 313 -20.62 2.20 -8.55
C VAL A 313 -20.13 1.22 -7.50
N VAL A 314 -20.59 -0.02 -7.55
CA VAL A 314 -20.18 -1.05 -6.60
C VAL A 314 -19.36 -2.12 -7.32
N HIS A 315 -18.14 -2.35 -6.85
CA HIS A 315 -17.28 -3.44 -7.29
C HIS A 315 -17.25 -4.54 -6.21
N LYS A 316 -17.44 -5.79 -6.66
CA LYS A 316 -17.42 -6.99 -5.82
C LYS A 316 -16.39 -7.98 -6.33
#